data_38492ac9c460c0e488f2dd8a2f5710f2
#
_entry.id   38492ac9c460c0e488f2dd8a2f5710f2
#
_cell.length_a   1.000
_cell.length_b   1.000
_cell.length_c   1.000
_cell.angle_alpha   90.00
_cell.angle_beta   90.00
_cell.angle_gamma   90.00
#
_symmetry.space_group_name_H-M   'P 1'
#
loop_
_entity.id
_entity.type
_entity.pdbx_description
1 polymer ?
#
loop_
_entity_poly.entity_id
_entity_poly.type
_entity_poly.pdbx_seq_one_letter_code
_entity_poly.pdbx_strand_id
1 'polypeptide(L)'
;LVKGTKTAVFGIGAFYYYKGGLGSGGLVNTKHVVSILDALRKSEDISVDECICEEYEKWIKENPFDEGNGWGSVPWSQKEMPLSEEFICEAEKRNDAAIVIIGRTAGEDQDNRADEGSYYLTQTERELIKNVTETFEKSVVLLNVGNIIDMKWVDEYKPSAVMYVWQGGQEGGNGVLDVLDGTVSPSGKLTDTIAYNIEDYPSASYFGDADKNYYVEDIYVGYKYFQTAAADKVMYPFGFGMSYTDFEISGSVKNVDENSVVVDTAVKNTGDCEGKEVVQIYIEAPQGKLGKPVRTFAGYAKTKELAANESENISISCPKSYFASYDDAGITGHKSAFVLEAGEYKVYVGNSVAKAQCIGSFSQEFQVIEQLEEALAPIEEFERMHPVSENIEEQTVENSNENIEIQSAEKNQKNSCEYSMGFEKVPLRTISLSDRIESEMPEEILFTGDEGYSLKDVANGKIDIDTFIGQLSDEDLMCLMRGEGMCSMKVTPGTAAAFGGLTPSLERFGIPALCCADGPSGIRMDCGTKAFLLPIGTLLGATFNDELIGELF
;
A
#
# COMPACT_ATOMS: atom_id res chain seq x y z
N LEU A 1 -21.30 -7.52 16.64
CA LEU A 1 -22.72 -7.88 16.73
C LEU A 1 -22.86 -9.14 17.59
N VAL A 2 -23.92 -9.23 18.40
CA VAL A 2 -24.12 -10.38 19.28
C VAL A 2 -25.04 -11.42 18.63
N LYS A 3 -24.98 -12.65 19.12
CA LYS A 3 -25.84 -13.73 18.66
C LYS A 3 -27.33 -13.40 18.75
N GLY A 4 -28.05 -13.61 17.65
CA GLY A 4 -29.46 -13.28 17.51
C GLY A 4 -29.77 -11.88 17.00
N THR A 5 -28.72 -11.06 16.68
CA THR A 5 -28.91 -9.73 16.10
C THR A 5 -29.60 -9.82 14.73
N LYS A 6 -30.66 -9.03 14.56
CA LYS A 6 -31.31 -8.80 13.27
C LYS A 6 -30.71 -7.56 12.61
N THR A 7 -30.28 -7.68 11.37
CA THR A 7 -29.55 -6.60 10.70
C THR A 7 -30.29 -6.11 9.45
N ALA A 8 -30.42 -4.79 9.34
CA ALA A 8 -30.78 -4.10 8.13
C ALA A 8 -29.50 -3.86 7.31
N VAL A 9 -29.39 -4.45 6.12
CA VAL A 9 -28.21 -4.28 5.25
C VAL A 9 -28.56 -3.33 4.12
N PHE A 10 -27.82 -2.24 4.02
CA PHE A 10 -27.98 -1.17 3.06
C PHE A 10 -26.71 -0.99 2.22
N GLY A 11 -26.86 -0.29 1.10
CA GLY A 11 -25.80 0.06 0.19
C GLY A 11 -25.66 -0.90 -0.98
N ILE A 12 -25.51 -0.33 -2.18
CA ILE A 12 -25.35 -1.12 -3.40
C ILE A 12 -24.11 -2.02 -3.36
N GLY A 13 -23.09 -1.64 -2.57
CA GLY A 13 -21.88 -2.44 -2.32
C GLY A 13 -22.14 -3.80 -1.68
N ALA A 14 -23.32 -4.01 -1.03
CA ALA A 14 -23.72 -5.31 -0.52
C ALA A 14 -24.01 -6.31 -1.65
N PHE A 15 -24.52 -5.83 -2.79
CA PHE A 15 -24.95 -6.62 -3.94
C PHE A 15 -23.87 -6.68 -5.03
N TYR A 16 -23.00 -5.67 -5.09
CA TYR A 16 -21.88 -5.57 -6.02
C TYR A 16 -20.56 -5.62 -5.25
N TYR A 17 -20.25 -6.80 -4.70
CA TYR A 17 -19.04 -7.01 -3.92
C TYR A 17 -17.78 -6.91 -4.79
N TYR A 18 -16.92 -5.94 -4.49
CA TYR A 18 -15.60 -5.81 -5.11
C TYR A 18 -14.62 -6.76 -4.43
N LYS A 19 -14.45 -7.96 -5.02
CA LYS A 19 -13.54 -9.00 -4.52
C LYS A 19 -12.06 -8.68 -4.75
N GLY A 20 -11.77 -7.85 -5.74
CA GLY A 20 -10.43 -7.46 -6.17
C GLY A 20 -10.51 -6.28 -7.11
N GLY A 21 -9.35 -5.72 -7.50
CA GLY A 21 -9.27 -4.64 -8.47
C GLY A 21 -9.75 -5.05 -9.86
N LEU A 22 -9.93 -4.08 -10.72
CA LEU A 22 -10.13 -4.27 -12.16
C LEU A 22 -8.77 -4.36 -12.86
N GLY A 23 -8.78 -4.86 -14.09
CA GLY A 23 -7.55 -5.02 -14.87
C GLY A 23 -6.79 -6.30 -14.53
N SER A 24 -5.50 -6.33 -14.83
CA SER A 24 -4.66 -7.52 -14.70
C SER A 24 -4.63 -8.07 -13.28
N GLY A 25 -4.64 -7.21 -12.28
CA GLY A 25 -4.52 -7.60 -10.87
C GLY A 25 -5.74 -8.29 -10.26
N GLY A 26 -6.94 -8.11 -10.83
CA GLY A 26 -8.20 -8.54 -10.18
C GLY A 26 -9.07 -9.50 -10.98
N LEU A 27 -8.82 -9.67 -12.27
CA LEU A 27 -9.65 -10.49 -13.17
C LEU A 27 -9.34 -12.00 -13.08
N VAL A 28 -9.15 -12.51 -11.88
CA VAL A 28 -8.93 -13.94 -11.64
C VAL A 28 -10.24 -14.72 -11.80
N ASN A 29 -10.20 -15.80 -12.56
CA ASN A 29 -11.33 -16.73 -12.74
C ASN A 29 -11.51 -17.58 -11.48
N THR A 30 -12.32 -17.15 -10.55
CA THR A 30 -12.59 -17.89 -9.31
C THR A 30 -13.65 -19.00 -9.50
N LYS A 31 -13.57 -20.04 -8.68
CA LYS A 31 -14.59 -21.10 -8.65
C LYS A 31 -15.86 -20.62 -7.97
N HIS A 32 -15.74 -19.81 -6.93
CA HIS A 32 -16.82 -19.20 -6.17
C HIS A 32 -16.32 -17.89 -5.57
N VAL A 33 -17.24 -17.09 -5.08
CA VAL A 33 -16.99 -15.89 -4.30
C VAL A 33 -17.99 -15.88 -3.15
N VAL A 34 -17.54 -15.54 -1.96
CA VAL A 34 -18.39 -15.28 -0.81
C VAL A 34 -18.37 -13.78 -0.55
N SER A 35 -19.44 -13.09 -0.92
CA SER A 35 -19.63 -11.67 -0.64
C SER A 35 -19.95 -11.45 0.84
N ILE A 36 -19.89 -10.20 1.29
CA ILE A 36 -20.28 -9.84 2.66
C ILE A 36 -21.75 -10.22 2.92
N LEU A 37 -22.64 -9.93 1.97
CA LEU A 37 -24.06 -10.30 2.10
C LEU A 37 -24.28 -11.81 2.11
N ASP A 38 -23.52 -12.58 1.30
CA ASP A 38 -23.59 -14.05 1.31
C ASP A 38 -23.17 -14.62 2.67
N ALA A 39 -22.10 -14.07 3.28
CA ALA A 39 -21.65 -14.51 4.59
C ALA A 39 -22.68 -14.17 5.67
N LEU A 40 -23.24 -12.96 5.67
CA LEU A 40 -24.30 -12.56 6.61
C LEU A 40 -25.55 -13.44 6.48
N ARG A 41 -26.00 -13.74 5.25
CA ARG A 41 -27.16 -14.63 4.98
C ARG A 41 -26.94 -16.08 5.44
N LYS A 42 -25.69 -16.55 5.47
CA LYS A 42 -25.31 -17.90 5.93
C LYS A 42 -25.03 -17.97 7.43
N SER A 43 -24.89 -16.84 8.11
CA SER A 43 -24.63 -16.80 9.53
C SER A 43 -25.74 -17.46 10.34
N GLU A 44 -25.37 -18.26 11.35
CA GLU A 44 -26.31 -18.81 12.33
C GLU A 44 -26.60 -17.83 13.47
N ASP A 45 -25.75 -16.80 13.62
CA ASP A 45 -25.78 -15.87 14.74
C ASP A 45 -26.36 -14.50 14.38
N ILE A 46 -26.33 -14.12 13.10
CA ILE A 46 -26.86 -12.85 12.59
C ILE A 46 -27.91 -13.15 11.53
N SER A 47 -29.04 -12.45 11.57
CA SER A 47 -30.08 -12.56 10.53
C SER A 47 -30.21 -11.27 9.73
N VAL A 48 -30.42 -11.40 8.43
CA VAL A 48 -30.58 -10.29 7.47
C VAL A 48 -32.07 -10.01 7.22
N ASP A 49 -32.47 -8.74 7.16
CA ASP A 49 -33.81 -8.33 6.75
C ASP A 49 -33.94 -8.47 5.22
N GLU A 50 -34.49 -9.59 4.76
CA GLU A 50 -34.66 -9.86 3.35
C GLU A 50 -35.62 -8.88 2.63
N CYS A 51 -36.51 -8.17 3.36
CA CYS A 51 -37.37 -7.16 2.75
C CYS A 51 -36.56 -6.01 2.15
N ILE A 52 -35.44 -5.64 2.80
CA ILE A 52 -34.52 -4.61 2.28
C ILE A 52 -33.78 -5.16 1.05
N CYS A 53 -33.30 -6.40 1.15
CA CYS A 53 -32.60 -7.06 0.04
C CYS A 53 -33.49 -7.15 -1.21
N GLU A 54 -34.76 -7.51 -1.05
CA GLU A 54 -35.72 -7.56 -2.15
C GLU A 54 -35.92 -6.20 -2.86
N GLU A 55 -35.89 -5.09 -2.13
CA GLU A 55 -36.00 -3.76 -2.73
C GLU A 55 -34.73 -3.41 -3.53
N TYR A 56 -33.54 -3.71 -3.01
CA TYR A 56 -32.29 -3.56 -3.75
C TYR A 56 -32.26 -4.47 -4.99
N GLU A 57 -32.72 -5.72 -4.89
CA GLU A 57 -32.79 -6.64 -6.02
C GLU A 57 -33.75 -6.18 -7.12
N LYS A 58 -34.84 -5.47 -6.76
CA LYS A 58 -35.72 -4.80 -7.74
C LYS A 58 -34.99 -3.61 -8.39
N TRP A 59 -34.33 -2.77 -7.59
CA TRP A 59 -33.55 -1.64 -8.08
C TRP A 59 -32.48 -2.05 -9.08
N ILE A 60 -31.73 -3.11 -8.79
CA ILE A 60 -30.66 -3.65 -9.62
C ILE A 60 -31.16 -4.11 -11.00
N LYS A 61 -32.39 -4.65 -11.08
CA LYS A 61 -32.97 -5.04 -12.38
C LYS A 61 -33.18 -3.85 -13.30
N GLU A 62 -33.49 -2.68 -12.75
CA GLU A 62 -33.69 -1.43 -13.49
C GLU A 62 -32.37 -0.63 -13.63
N ASN A 63 -31.41 -0.85 -12.73
CA ASN A 63 -30.09 -0.20 -12.69
C ASN A 63 -29.00 -1.28 -12.58
N PRO A 64 -28.75 -2.07 -13.65
CA PRO A 64 -27.75 -3.13 -13.61
C PRO A 64 -26.34 -2.56 -13.40
N PHE A 65 -25.41 -3.43 -13.02
CA PHE A 65 -24.00 -3.06 -12.89
C PHE A 65 -23.50 -2.40 -14.18
N ASP A 66 -22.90 -1.23 -14.05
CA ASP A 66 -22.30 -0.52 -15.18
C ASP A 66 -20.87 -1.06 -15.38
N GLU A 67 -20.69 -1.82 -16.45
CA GLU A 67 -19.41 -2.40 -16.84
C GLU A 67 -18.51 -1.40 -17.60
N GLY A 68 -19.01 -0.18 -17.85
CA GLY A 68 -18.34 0.81 -18.68
C GLY A 68 -18.28 0.41 -20.16
N ASN A 69 -17.48 1.15 -20.94
CA ASN A 69 -17.37 0.96 -22.39
C ASN A 69 -15.92 0.59 -22.80
N GLY A 70 -15.38 -0.46 -22.23
CA GLY A 70 -14.05 -0.96 -22.56
C GLY A 70 -13.14 -1.11 -21.35
N TRP A 71 -11.87 -1.36 -21.61
CA TRP A 71 -10.87 -1.54 -20.57
C TRP A 71 -10.74 -0.31 -19.68
N GLY A 72 -10.66 -0.50 -18.37
CA GLY A 72 -10.46 0.58 -17.40
C GLY A 72 -11.63 1.57 -17.26
N SER A 73 -12.81 1.30 -17.88
CA SER A 73 -13.92 2.26 -17.92
C SER A 73 -15.09 1.98 -16.97
N VAL A 74 -14.96 0.96 -16.09
CA VAL A 74 -15.96 0.72 -15.04
C VAL A 74 -15.97 1.92 -14.09
N PRO A 75 -17.15 2.52 -13.80
CA PRO A 75 -17.22 3.64 -12.87
C PRO A 75 -16.66 3.30 -11.50
N TRP A 76 -16.06 4.27 -10.83
CA TRP A 76 -15.50 4.11 -9.47
C TRP A 76 -16.50 3.55 -8.47
N SER A 77 -17.75 4.01 -8.55
CA SER A 77 -18.88 3.49 -7.79
C SER A 77 -20.05 3.17 -8.69
N GLN A 78 -20.88 2.22 -8.28
CA GLN A 78 -22.16 1.95 -8.92
C GLN A 78 -23.23 2.90 -8.37
N LYS A 79 -24.30 3.10 -9.14
CA LYS A 79 -25.39 3.99 -8.77
C LYS A 79 -26.10 3.48 -7.52
N GLU A 80 -26.02 4.25 -6.43
CA GLU A 80 -26.70 3.93 -5.18
C GLU A 80 -28.23 4.14 -5.29
N MET A 81 -29.00 3.29 -4.60
CA MET A 81 -30.44 3.38 -4.51
C MET A 81 -30.87 4.50 -3.53
N PRO A 82 -31.60 5.52 -3.97
CA PRO A 82 -32.13 6.51 -3.04
C PRO A 82 -33.21 5.88 -2.16
N LEU A 83 -33.05 5.98 -0.85
CA LEU A 83 -34.01 5.50 0.15
C LEU A 83 -34.69 6.65 0.87
N SER A 84 -36.02 6.54 1.07
CA SER A 84 -36.73 7.53 1.88
C SER A 84 -36.48 7.32 3.38
N GLU A 85 -36.61 8.40 4.16
CA GLU A 85 -36.51 8.32 5.62
C GLU A 85 -37.58 7.36 6.20
N GLU A 86 -38.80 7.34 5.64
CA GLU A 86 -39.84 6.42 6.09
C GLU A 86 -39.44 4.96 5.90
N PHE A 87 -38.78 4.61 4.76
CA PHE A 87 -38.30 3.27 4.53
C PHE A 87 -37.27 2.83 5.57
N ILE A 88 -36.33 3.72 5.91
CA ILE A 88 -35.28 3.46 6.89
C ILE A 88 -35.89 3.34 8.30
N CYS A 89 -36.86 4.21 8.67
CA CYS A 89 -37.58 4.11 9.92
C CYS A 89 -38.42 2.82 10.06
N GLU A 90 -39.01 2.33 8.98
CA GLU A 90 -39.72 1.04 8.99
C GLU A 90 -38.74 -0.15 9.09
N ALA A 91 -37.54 -0.02 8.52
CA ALA A 91 -36.49 -1.03 8.68
C ALA A 91 -35.99 -1.10 10.13
N GLU A 92 -35.78 0.04 10.79
CA GLU A 92 -35.34 0.10 12.20
C GLU A 92 -36.30 -0.62 13.14
N LYS A 93 -37.62 -0.50 12.94
CA LYS A 93 -38.61 -1.20 13.78
C LYS A 93 -38.50 -2.74 13.76
N ARG A 94 -37.84 -3.30 12.74
CA ARG A 94 -37.70 -4.74 12.56
C ARG A 94 -36.31 -5.26 12.88
N ASN A 95 -35.33 -4.38 13.05
CA ASN A 95 -33.91 -4.73 13.13
C ASN A 95 -33.24 -4.09 14.35
N ASP A 96 -32.23 -4.77 14.87
CA ASP A 96 -31.46 -4.35 16.06
C ASP A 96 -30.23 -3.50 15.68
N ALA A 97 -29.78 -3.59 14.44
CA ALA A 97 -28.61 -2.87 13.92
C ALA A 97 -28.70 -2.66 12.41
N ALA A 98 -27.97 -1.68 11.91
CA ALA A 98 -27.79 -1.44 10.48
C ALA A 98 -26.33 -1.64 10.04
N ILE A 99 -26.15 -2.19 8.85
CA ILE A 99 -24.87 -2.28 8.14
C ILE A 99 -25.02 -1.55 6.82
N VAL A 100 -24.15 -0.56 6.56
CA VAL A 100 -24.08 0.15 5.27
C VAL A 100 -22.80 -0.26 4.58
N ILE A 101 -22.86 -0.73 3.33
CA ILE A 101 -21.70 -1.16 2.56
C ILE A 101 -21.46 -0.21 1.40
N ILE A 102 -20.35 0.54 1.49
CA ILE A 102 -19.89 1.45 0.44
C ILE A 102 -18.86 0.73 -0.41
N GLY A 103 -19.07 0.70 -1.72
CA GLY A 103 -18.21 0.04 -2.68
C GLY A 103 -17.45 1.02 -3.57
N ARG A 104 -16.17 0.75 -3.80
CA ARG A 104 -15.34 1.43 -4.81
C ARG A 104 -14.50 0.41 -5.55
N THR A 105 -14.51 0.50 -6.86
CA THR A 105 -13.53 -0.23 -7.64
C THR A 105 -12.13 0.37 -7.46
N ALA A 106 -11.13 -0.34 -7.89
CA ALA A 106 -9.78 0.14 -8.12
C ALA A 106 -9.17 -0.71 -9.21
N GLY A 107 -8.18 -0.23 -9.89
CA GLY A 107 -7.51 -1.02 -10.90
C GLY A 107 -6.71 -0.21 -11.88
N GLU A 108 -6.25 -0.91 -12.89
CA GLU A 108 -5.44 -0.38 -13.97
C GLU A 108 -6.18 0.72 -14.73
N ASP A 109 -5.49 1.80 -15.06
CA ASP A 109 -6.01 3.01 -15.73
C ASP A 109 -7.10 3.78 -14.94
N GLN A 110 -7.19 3.54 -13.64
CA GLN A 110 -8.18 4.15 -12.74
C GLN A 110 -7.50 4.88 -11.58
N ASP A 111 -7.04 6.10 -11.82
CA ASP A 111 -6.52 6.97 -10.76
C ASP A 111 -7.64 7.50 -9.87
N ASN A 112 -7.41 7.51 -8.55
CA ASN A 112 -8.34 8.12 -7.62
C ASN A 112 -8.47 9.63 -7.91
N ARG A 113 -9.70 10.16 -7.87
CA ARG A 113 -10.00 11.56 -8.21
C ARG A 113 -10.75 12.24 -7.09
N ALA A 114 -10.53 13.53 -6.93
CA ALA A 114 -11.28 14.40 -6.01
C ALA A 114 -12.73 14.63 -6.48
N ASP A 115 -13.41 13.55 -6.87
CA ASP A 115 -14.76 13.56 -7.42
C ASP A 115 -15.72 12.72 -6.57
N GLU A 116 -17.03 13.03 -6.65
CA GLU A 116 -18.08 12.18 -6.07
C GLU A 116 -18.08 10.78 -6.70
N GLY A 117 -18.21 9.76 -5.86
CA GLY A 117 -18.17 8.36 -6.27
C GLY A 117 -16.76 7.79 -6.45
N SER A 118 -15.71 8.62 -6.45
CA SER A 118 -14.30 8.22 -6.35
C SER A 118 -13.79 8.46 -4.93
N TYR A 119 -13.08 9.56 -4.67
CA TYR A 119 -12.59 9.90 -3.35
C TYR A 119 -13.70 10.34 -2.40
N TYR A 120 -14.65 11.15 -2.89
CA TYR A 120 -15.81 11.60 -2.09
C TYR A 120 -16.98 10.63 -2.22
N LEU A 121 -17.79 10.55 -1.16
CA LEU A 121 -19.10 9.92 -1.25
C LEU A 121 -20.00 10.68 -2.23
N THR A 122 -20.83 9.95 -2.98
CA THR A 122 -21.91 10.57 -3.76
C THR A 122 -22.95 11.18 -2.84
N GLN A 123 -23.77 12.10 -3.37
CA GLN A 123 -24.87 12.69 -2.59
C GLN A 123 -25.81 11.62 -2.01
N THR A 124 -26.15 10.60 -2.80
CA THR A 124 -27.03 9.50 -2.35
C THR A 124 -26.40 8.65 -1.25
N GLU A 125 -25.10 8.39 -1.31
CA GLU A 125 -24.38 7.66 -0.25
C GLU A 125 -24.32 8.48 1.03
N ARG A 126 -24.08 9.79 0.95
CA ARG A 126 -24.10 10.69 2.13
C ARG A 126 -25.48 10.70 2.80
N GLU A 127 -26.54 10.83 2.00
CA GLU A 127 -27.92 10.80 2.51
C GLU A 127 -28.25 9.45 3.14
N LEU A 128 -27.82 8.35 2.53
CA LEU A 128 -28.01 7.00 3.07
C LEU A 128 -27.33 6.84 4.42
N ILE A 129 -26.02 7.14 4.52
CA ILE A 129 -25.27 7.00 5.77
C ILE A 129 -25.88 7.91 6.84
N LYS A 130 -26.16 9.18 6.52
CA LYS A 130 -26.77 10.12 7.44
C LYS A 130 -28.09 9.58 7.99
N ASN A 131 -29.03 9.23 7.13
CA ASN A 131 -30.36 8.79 7.54
C ASN A 131 -30.30 7.48 8.36
N VAL A 132 -29.41 6.55 7.99
CA VAL A 132 -29.21 5.32 8.76
C VAL A 132 -28.62 5.60 10.14
N THR A 133 -27.61 6.46 10.23
CA THR A 133 -26.96 6.78 11.52
C THR A 133 -27.83 7.61 12.44
N GLU A 134 -28.71 8.46 11.90
CA GLU A 134 -29.69 9.23 12.67
C GLU A 134 -30.86 8.36 13.16
N THR A 135 -31.15 7.24 12.47
CA THR A 135 -32.30 6.37 12.77
C THR A 135 -31.93 5.18 13.66
N PHE A 136 -30.81 4.51 13.35
CA PHE A 136 -30.38 3.31 14.08
C PHE A 136 -29.41 3.66 15.23
N GLU A 137 -29.67 3.16 16.44
CA GLU A 137 -28.74 3.27 17.56
C GLU A 137 -27.41 2.58 17.28
N LYS A 138 -27.44 1.46 16.53
CA LYS A 138 -26.26 0.70 16.15
C LYS A 138 -26.13 0.67 14.64
N SER A 139 -25.17 1.42 14.12
CA SER A 139 -24.86 1.50 12.71
C SER A 139 -23.39 1.22 12.44
N VAL A 140 -23.11 0.33 11.49
CA VAL A 140 -21.76 -0.03 11.05
C VAL A 140 -21.62 0.32 9.58
N VAL A 141 -20.55 1.03 9.20
CA VAL A 141 -20.22 1.29 7.80
C VAL A 141 -19.02 0.47 7.40
N LEU A 142 -19.17 -0.35 6.37
CA LEU A 142 -18.12 -1.18 5.78
C LEU A 142 -17.66 -0.57 4.46
N LEU A 143 -16.37 -0.37 4.32
CA LEU A 143 -15.74 0.22 3.15
C LEU A 143 -15.09 -0.89 2.30
N ASN A 144 -15.82 -1.41 1.32
CA ASN A 144 -15.32 -2.36 0.32
C ASN A 144 -14.69 -1.59 -0.84
N VAL A 145 -13.52 -1.05 -0.60
CA VAL A 145 -12.83 -0.09 -1.47
C VAL A 145 -11.40 -0.54 -1.76
N GLY A 146 -10.84 -0.12 -2.89
CA GLY A 146 -9.45 -0.43 -3.24
C GLY A 146 -8.44 0.64 -2.84
N ASN A 147 -8.91 1.87 -2.57
CA ASN A 147 -8.10 3.03 -2.18
C ASN A 147 -8.68 3.69 -0.94
N ILE A 148 -7.91 4.60 -0.32
CA ILE A 148 -8.46 5.47 0.71
C ILE A 148 -9.50 6.42 0.11
N ILE A 149 -10.50 6.78 0.89
CA ILE A 149 -11.55 7.75 0.54
C ILE A 149 -11.65 8.83 1.60
N ASP A 150 -12.35 9.93 1.29
CA ASP A 150 -12.67 10.98 2.28
C ASP A 150 -13.40 10.36 3.49
N MET A 151 -12.93 10.69 4.68
CA MET A 151 -13.47 10.16 5.93
C MET A 151 -14.13 11.22 6.82
N LYS A 152 -14.25 12.47 6.38
CA LYS A 152 -14.87 13.58 7.18
C LYS A 152 -16.30 13.28 7.61
N TRP A 153 -17.03 12.52 6.80
CA TRP A 153 -18.40 12.10 7.10
C TRP A 153 -18.50 11.26 8.40
N VAL A 154 -17.39 10.63 8.84
CA VAL A 154 -17.37 9.87 10.12
C VAL A 154 -17.58 10.81 11.30
N ASP A 155 -16.90 11.96 11.31
CA ASP A 155 -17.08 12.98 12.36
C ASP A 155 -18.43 13.69 12.24
N GLU A 156 -18.96 13.82 11.03
CA GLU A 156 -20.24 14.46 10.75
C GLU A 156 -21.45 13.60 11.15
N TYR A 157 -21.47 12.33 10.69
CA TYR A 157 -22.64 11.44 10.87
C TYR A 157 -22.51 10.48 12.05
N LYS A 158 -21.31 10.26 12.58
CA LYS A 158 -20.98 9.49 13.78
C LYS A 158 -21.56 8.07 13.81
N PRO A 159 -21.31 7.25 12.80
CA PRO A 159 -21.68 5.84 12.87
C PRO A 159 -21.08 5.17 14.11
N SER A 160 -21.71 4.10 14.62
CA SER A 160 -21.21 3.37 15.79
C SER A 160 -19.86 2.72 15.53
N ALA A 161 -19.60 2.29 14.29
CA ALA A 161 -18.31 1.75 13.85
C ALA A 161 -18.11 1.95 12.34
N VAL A 162 -16.84 2.05 11.94
CA VAL A 162 -16.42 2.03 10.53
C VAL A 162 -15.30 1.01 10.37
N MET A 163 -15.34 0.22 9.31
CA MET A 163 -14.32 -0.75 9.00
C MET A 163 -13.91 -0.66 7.53
N TYR A 164 -12.62 -0.44 7.28
CA TYR A 164 -12.01 -0.69 5.97
C TYR A 164 -11.89 -2.20 5.78
N VAL A 165 -12.74 -2.76 4.95
CA VAL A 165 -12.68 -4.18 4.60
C VAL A 165 -11.88 -4.43 3.32
N TRP A 166 -11.51 -3.35 2.65
CA TRP A 166 -10.77 -3.35 1.39
C TRP A 166 -11.43 -4.30 0.36
N GLN A 167 -10.65 -4.90 -0.52
CA GLN A 167 -11.09 -5.90 -1.47
C GLN A 167 -10.54 -7.27 -1.03
N GLY A 168 -11.38 -8.05 -0.39
CA GLY A 168 -11.01 -9.21 0.42
C GLY A 168 -10.82 -10.53 -0.34
N GLY A 169 -10.75 -10.51 -1.67
CA GLY A 169 -10.63 -11.73 -2.45
C GLY A 169 -11.92 -12.55 -2.49
N GLN A 170 -11.77 -13.84 -2.79
CA GLN A 170 -12.94 -14.71 -2.96
C GLN A 170 -13.64 -15.11 -1.65
N GLU A 171 -12.97 -14.99 -0.50
CA GLU A 171 -13.49 -15.34 0.84
C GLU A 171 -13.67 -14.13 1.76
N GLY A 172 -13.54 -12.91 1.23
CA GLY A 172 -13.56 -11.70 2.04
C GLY A 172 -14.81 -11.51 2.88
N GLY A 173 -15.97 -11.98 2.41
CA GLY A 173 -17.21 -11.94 3.19
C GLY A 173 -17.14 -12.73 4.50
N ASN A 174 -16.50 -13.90 4.50
CA ASN A 174 -16.31 -14.70 5.71
C ASN A 174 -15.44 -13.98 6.73
N GLY A 175 -14.28 -13.43 6.30
CA GLY A 175 -13.41 -12.67 7.19
C GLY A 175 -14.07 -11.41 7.78
N VAL A 176 -14.92 -10.74 7.02
CA VAL A 176 -15.71 -9.61 7.53
C VAL A 176 -16.73 -10.08 8.58
N LEU A 177 -17.41 -11.20 8.34
CA LEU A 177 -18.35 -11.78 9.30
C LEU A 177 -17.68 -12.12 10.62
N ASP A 178 -16.50 -12.79 10.58
CA ASP A 178 -15.74 -13.18 11.78
C ASP A 178 -15.38 -11.98 12.67
N VAL A 179 -15.11 -10.83 12.05
CA VAL A 179 -14.89 -9.58 12.80
C VAL A 179 -16.22 -9.04 13.34
N LEU A 180 -17.29 -9.00 12.52
CA LEU A 180 -18.58 -8.43 12.92
C LEU A 180 -19.23 -9.18 14.08
N ASP A 181 -19.12 -10.50 14.12
CA ASP A 181 -19.70 -11.34 15.19
C ASP A 181 -18.79 -11.51 16.40
N GLY A 182 -17.54 -11.07 16.30
CA GLY A 182 -16.55 -11.13 17.38
C GLY A 182 -15.80 -12.45 17.49
N THR A 183 -15.93 -13.33 16.50
CA THR A 183 -15.11 -14.56 16.39
C THR A 183 -13.63 -14.23 16.30
N VAL A 184 -13.30 -13.10 15.63
CA VAL A 184 -11.93 -12.60 15.51
C VAL A 184 -11.88 -11.14 15.96
N SER A 185 -10.96 -10.83 16.88
CA SER A 185 -10.65 -9.45 17.25
C SER A 185 -9.84 -8.77 16.13
N PRO A 186 -10.28 -7.60 15.61
CA PRO A 186 -9.55 -6.93 14.55
C PRO A 186 -8.15 -6.52 15.00
N SER A 187 -7.17 -6.74 14.13
CA SER A 187 -5.75 -6.43 14.39
C SER A 187 -5.04 -5.83 13.18
N GLY A 188 -5.79 -5.47 12.14
CA GLY A 188 -5.28 -4.78 10.96
C GLY A 188 -4.89 -3.34 11.27
N LYS A 189 -3.91 -2.81 10.54
CA LYS A 189 -3.43 -1.43 10.66
C LYS A 189 -3.42 -0.76 9.28
N LEU A 190 -3.74 0.53 9.24
CA LEU A 190 -3.65 1.32 8.01
C LEU A 190 -2.20 1.38 7.51
N THR A 191 -2.02 1.07 6.24
CA THR A 191 -0.76 1.27 5.50
C THR A 191 -0.64 2.66 4.91
N ASP A 192 -1.66 3.49 5.10
CA ASP A 192 -1.79 4.86 4.60
C ASP A 192 -1.92 5.88 5.74
N THR A 193 -1.75 7.15 5.40
CA THR A 193 -2.16 8.28 6.24
C THR A 193 -3.40 8.90 5.62
N ILE A 194 -4.50 8.99 6.35
CA ILE A 194 -5.72 9.64 5.88
C ILE A 194 -5.77 11.06 6.44
N ALA A 195 -5.66 12.04 5.55
CA ALA A 195 -5.77 13.46 5.89
C ALA A 195 -7.23 13.93 5.95
N TYR A 196 -7.47 15.07 6.57
CA TYR A 196 -8.81 15.71 6.58
C TYR A 196 -9.23 16.14 5.17
N ASN A 197 -8.31 16.65 4.34
CA ASN A 197 -8.62 17.07 2.98
C ASN A 197 -7.64 16.45 1.99
N ILE A 198 -8.11 16.21 0.77
CA ILE A 198 -7.24 15.71 -0.30
C ILE A 198 -6.15 16.72 -0.66
N GLU A 199 -6.44 18.02 -0.53
CA GLU A 199 -5.50 19.10 -0.76
C GLU A 199 -4.37 19.17 0.29
N ASP A 200 -4.52 18.49 1.43
CA ASP A 200 -3.49 18.43 2.46
C ASP A 200 -2.33 17.45 2.09
N TYR A 201 -2.53 16.60 1.07
CA TYR A 201 -1.46 15.74 0.57
C TYR A 201 -0.47 16.53 -0.28
N PRO A 202 0.85 16.38 -0.07
CA PRO A 202 1.85 17.18 -0.78
C PRO A 202 1.79 17.01 -2.31
N SER A 203 1.42 15.82 -2.79
CA SER A 203 1.29 15.53 -4.22
C SER A 203 0.05 16.12 -4.90
N ALA A 204 -0.95 16.58 -4.14
CA ALA A 204 -2.24 17.01 -4.70
C ALA A 204 -2.11 18.13 -5.74
N SER A 205 -1.10 19.01 -5.59
CA SER A 205 -0.86 20.13 -6.52
C SER A 205 -0.01 19.76 -7.74
N TYR A 206 0.58 18.56 -7.77
CA TYR A 206 1.57 18.13 -8.78
C TYR A 206 1.17 16.87 -9.53
N PHE A 207 0.08 16.24 -9.11
CA PHE A 207 -0.44 15.00 -9.69
C PHE A 207 -1.30 15.28 -10.92
N GLY A 208 -1.15 14.43 -11.94
CA GLY A 208 -2.08 14.36 -13.07
C GLY A 208 -1.75 15.31 -14.24
N ASP A 209 -0.56 15.90 -14.31
CA ASP A 209 -0.12 16.60 -15.50
C ASP A 209 0.08 15.60 -16.66
N ALA A 210 -0.48 15.91 -17.83
CA ALA A 210 -0.47 15.02 -18.98
C ALA A 210 0.89 14.95 -19.70
N ASP A 211 1.71 15.99 -19.57
CA ASP A 211 2.98 16.12 -20.29
C ASP A 211 4.18 15.77 -19.42
N LYS A 212 4.15 16.17 -18.13
CA LYS A 212 5.29 16.03 -17.21
C LYS A 212 4.82 15.78 -15.78
N ASN A 213 5.48 14.86 -15.07
CA ASN A 213 5.35 14.66 -13.63
C ASN A 213 6.64 15.05 -12.92
N TYR A 214 6.53 15.95 -11.94
CA TYR A 214 7.62 16.31 -11.06
C TYR A 214 7.35 15.73 -9.68
N TYR A 215 8.29 14.94 -9.14
CA TYR A 215 8.21 14.37 -7.79
C TYR A 215 8.64 15.42 -6.75
N VAL A 216 7.86 16.49 -6.65
CA VAL A 216 8.14 17.64 -5.77
C VAL A 216 8.16 17.25 -4.30
N GLU A 217 7.30 16.34 -3.90
CA GLU A 217 7.24 15.80 -2.55
C GLU A 217 8.44 14.92 -2.17
N ASP A 218 9.20 14.42 -3.15
CA ASP A 218 10.39 13.58 -2.96
C ASP A 218 10.13 12.44 -1.95
N ILE A 219 10.91 12.34 -0.88
CA ILE A 219 10.75 11.32 0.17
C ILE A 219 9.61 11.64 1.15
N TYR A 220 9.01 12.83 1.08
CA TYR A 220 7.98 13.29 2.02
C TYR A 220 6.59 12.86 1.57
N VAL A 221 6.36 11.54 1.51
CA VAL A 221 5.09 10.91 1.15
C VAL A 221 4.41 10.35 2.40
N GLY A 222 3.09 10.50 2.50
CA GLY A 222 2.29 9.96 3.59
C GLY A 222 2.77 10.42 4.97
N TYR A 223 2.93 9.50 5.90
CA TYR A 223 3.32 9.83 7.28
C TYR A 223 4.67 10.56 7.38
N LYS A 224 5.59 10.36 6.44
CA LYS A 224 6.88 11.06 6.42
C LYS A 224 6.70 12.58 6.26
N TYR A 225 5.78 12.99 5.40
CA TYR A 225 5.37 14.40 5.27
C TYR A 225 4.60 14.87 6.50
N PHE A 226 3.50 14.17 6.82
CA PHE A 226 2.58 14.63 7.84
C PHE A 226 3.24 14.72 9.23
N GLN A 227 4.02 13.72 9.64
CA GLN A 227 4.72 13.77 10.93
C GLN A 227 5.80 14.86 10.97
N THR A 228 6.36 15.25 9.83
CA THR A 228 7.39 16.28 9.76
C THR A 228 6.81 17.70 9.81
N ALA A 229 5.73 17.97 9.06
CA ALA A 229 5.30 19.34 8.81
C ALA A 229 3.78 19.59 8.92
N ALA A 230 2.93 18.55 9.04
CA ALA A 230 1.48 18.71 8.94
C ALA A 230 0.70 17.69 9.80
N ALA A 231 1.18 17.38 11.00
CA ALA A 231 0.55 16.37 11.87
C ALA A 231 -0.89 16.73 12.27
N ASP A 232 -1.23 18.01 12.33
CA ASP A 232 -2.56 18.54 12.60
C ASP A 232 -3.56 18.32 11.46
N LYS A 233 -3.09 17.96 10.27
CA LYS A 233 -3.90 17.65 9.09
C LYS A 233 -4.33 16.18 9.00
N VAL A 234 -3.85 15.33 9.90
CA VAL A 234 -4.09 13.89 9.87
C VAL A 234 -5.36 13.54 10.63
N MET A 235 -6.27 12.85 9.95
CA MET A 235 -7.46 12.25 10.56
C MET A 235 -7.17 10.85 11.10
N TYR A 236 -6.56 9.99 10.28
CA TYR A 236 -6.11 8.65 10.68
C TYR A 236 -4.65 8.44 10.28
N PRO A 237 -3.74 8.26 11.25
CA PRO A 237 -2.32 8.14 10.96
C PRO A 237 -1.93 6.77 10.41
N PHE A 238 -0.78 6.68 9.75
CA PHE A 238 -0.15 5.42 9.39
C PHE A 238 -0.03 4.51 10.63
N GLY A 239 -0.39 3.24 10.45
CA GLY A 239 -0.39 2.24 11.52
C GLY A 239 -1.65 2.27 12.40
N PHE A 240 -2.61 3.17 12.17
CA PHE A 240 -3.85 3.21 12.94
C PHE A 240 -4.69 1.95 12.72
N GLY A 241 -5.27 1.45 13.79
CA GLY A 241 -6.23 0.36 13.77
C GLY A 241 -6.69 0.05 15.19
N MET A 242 -7.99 -0.15 15.36
CA MET A 242 -8.62 -0.48 16.64
C MET A 242 -8.73 -2.00 16.80
N SER A 243 -8.88 -2.44 18.04
CA SER A 243 -9.15 -3.83 18.41
C SER A 243 -10.34 -3.89 19.34
N TYR A 244 -10.85 -5.08 19.64
CA TYR A 244 -11.86 -5.29 20.70
C TYR A 244 -11.24 -5.36 22.10
N THR A 245 -9.90 -5.33 22.17
CA THR A 245 -9.14 -5.32 23.42
C THR A 245 -8.07 -4.23 23.37
N ASP A 246 -7.49 -3.88 24.52
CA ASP A 246 -6.47 -2.85 24.67
C ASP A 246 -5.10 -3.48 24.94
N PHE A 247 -4.05 -2.80 24.47
CA PHE A 247 -2.67 -3.26 24.64
C PHE A 247 -1.79 -2.16 25.21
N GLU A 248 -0.93 -2.55 26.14
CA GLU A 248 0.19 -1.75 26.61
C GLU A 248 1.47 -2.22 25.93
N ILE A 249 2.21 -1.27 25.33
CA ILE A 249 3.47 -1.54 24.63
C ILE A 249 4.58 -0.79 25.32
N SER A 250 5.68 -1.48 25.63
CA SER A 250 6.92 -0.90 26.13
C SER A 250 8.11 -1.46 25.36
N GLY A 251 9.25 -0.77 25.44
CA GLY A 251 10.45 -1.22 24.73
C GLY A 251 11.72 -0.60 25.26
N SER A 252 12.84 -1.15 24.83
CA SER A 252 14.19 -0.63 25.10
C SER A 252 15.13 -0.99 23.96
N VAL A 253 16.10 -0.13 23.69
CA VAL A 253 17.18 -0.45 22.75
C VAL A 253 18.09 -1.49 23.39
N LYS A 254 18.17 -2.68 22.78
CA LYS A 254 18.95 -3.81 23.28
C LYS A 254 20.38 -3.77 22.80
N ASN A 255 20.58 -3.54 21.50
CA ASN A 255 21.88 -3.57 20.85
C ASN A 255 21.88 -2.67 19.62
N VAL A 256 23.05 -2.10 19.34
CA VAL A 256 23.33 -1.37 18.10
C VAL A 256 24.65 -1.92 17.56
N ASP A 257 24.61 -2.52 16.39
CA ASP A 257 25.80 -3.02 15.69
C ASP A 257 26.04 -2.27 14.38
N GLU A 258 26.94 -2.75 13.55
CA GLU A 258 27.29 -2.13 12.27
C GLU A 258 26.10 -2.03 11.30
N ASN A 259 25.23 -3.05 11.29
CA ASN A 259 24.19 -3.22 10.27
C ASN A 259 22.77 -3.01 10.78
N SER A 260 22.55 -3.08 12.09
CA SER A 260 21.21 -3.06 12.67
C SER A 260 21.09 -2.40 14.04
N VAL A 261 19.88 -2.05 14.39
CA VAL A 261 19.44 -1.69 15.74
C VAL A 261 18.43 -2.74 16.20
N VAL A 262 18.71 -3.39 17.32
CA VAL A 262 17.81 -4.37 17.92
C VAL A 262 17.04 -3.75 19.06
N VAL A 263 15.72 -3.84 19.01
CA VAL A 263 14.78 -3.32 20.02
C VAL A 263 14.05 -4.49 20.67
N ASP A 264 14.18 -4.62 21.99
CA ASP A 264 13.35 -5.53 22.77
C ASP A 264 12.06 -4.80 23.17
N THR A 265 10.93 -5.45 22.94
CA THR A 265 9.60 -4.92 23.23
C THR A 265 8.81 -5.90 24.08
N ALA A 266 7.92 -5.37 24.92
CA ALA A 266 6.94 -6.15 25.66
C ALA A 266 5.55 -5.62 25.34
N VAL A 267 4.65 -6.51 24.95
CA VAL A 267 3.24 -6.22 24.67
C VAL A 267 2.38 -6.98 25.68
N LYS A 268 1.49 -6.27 26.34
CA LYS A 268 0.53 -6.85 27.28
C LYS A 268 -0.89 -6.54 26.81
N ASN A 269 -1.72 -7.55 26.71
CA ASN A 269 -3.16 -7.37 26.55
C ASN A 269 -3.74 -6.90 27.90
N THR A 270 -4.27 -5.68 27.95
CA THR A 270 -4.83 -5.05 29.16
C THR A 270 -6.35 -5.04 29.17
N GLY A 271 -7.00 -5.49 28.09
CA GLY A 271 -8.46 -5.60 28.01
C GLY A 271 -8.97 -6.99 28.37
N ASP A 272 -10.24 -7.22 28.08
CA ASP A 272 -11.00 -8.40 28.54
C ASP A 272 -11.15 -9.50 27.47
N CYS A 273 -10.81 -9.20 26.21
CA CYS A 273 -10.88 -10.14 25.09
C CYS A 273 -9.48 -10.56 24.63
N GLU A 274 -9.37 -11.70 23.97
CA GLU A 274 -8.15 -12.08 23.27
C GLU A 274 -7.96 -11.25 22.00
N GLY A 275 -6.72 -11.09 21.58
CA GLY A 275 -6.40 -10.33 20.36
C GLY A 275 -4.92 -10.27 20.06
N LYS A 276 -4.60 -9.70 18.88
CA LYS A 276 -3.23 -9.49 18.40
C LYS A 276 -2.95 -8.00 18.24
N GLU A 277 -1.70 -7.61 18.46
CA GLU A 277 -1.27 -6.22 18.25
C GLU A 277 -0.04 -6.17 17.36
N VAL A 278 0.12 -5.05 16.64
CA VAL A 278 1.30 -4.74 15.82
C VAL A 278 2.18 -3.75 16.54
N VAL A 279 3.40 -4.17 16.85
CA VAL A 279 4.44 -3.28 17.37
C VAL A 279 5.18 -2.67 16.19
N GLN A 280 5.31 -1.36 16.17
CA GLN A 280 5.97 -0.59 15.12
C GLN A 280 7.14 0.19 15.70
N ILE A 281 8.29 0.11 15.04
CA ILE A 281 9.50 0.81 15.40
C ILE A 281 9.76 1.94 14.42
N TYR A 282 10.04 3.13 14.94
CA TYR A 282 10.39 4.29 14.13
C TYR A 282 11.72 4.86 14.60
N ILE A 283 12.51 5.37 13.66
CA ILE A 283 13.76 6.06 13.92
C ILE A 283 13.60 7.53 13.54
N GLU A 284 14.08 8.42 14.42
CA GLU A 284 14.31 9.82 14.13
C GLU A 284 15.81 10.03 13.98
N ALA A 285 16.25 10.28 12.76
CA ALA A 285 17.63 10.62 12.45
C ALA A 285 17.89 12.12 12.66
N PRO A 286 19.14 12.53 12.97
CA PRO A 286 19.50 13.95 12.99
C PRO A 286 19.31 14.56 11.60
N GLN A 287 18.80 15.78 11.50
CA GLN A 287 18.53 16.43 10.20
C GLN A 287 19.81 16.53 9.33
N GLY A 288 20.93 16.86 9.95
CA GLY A 288 22.22 16.91 9.27
C GLY A 288 22.23 17.85 8.08
N LYS A 289 22.89 17.44 6.99
CA LYS A 289 22.97 18.20 5.74
C LYS A 289 21.87 17.80 4.73
N LEU A 290 21.33 16.58 4.85
CA LEU A 290 20.45 16.00 3.84
C LEU A 290 18.97 16.33 4.05
N GLY A 291 18.58 16.77 5.26
CA GLY A 291 17.19 16.88 5.64
C GLY A 291 16.50 15.49 5.71
N LYS A 292 15.63 15.27 6.70
CA LYS A 292 15.04 13.96 6.93
C LYS A 292 13.62 14.06 7.48
N PRO A 293 12.77 13.07 7.21
CA PRO A 293 11.52 12.93 7.95
C PRO A 293 11.78 12.73 9.44
N VAL A 294 10.96 13.34 10.31
CA VAL A 294 11.10 13.14 11.77
C VAL A 294 10.77 11.73 12.23
N ARG A 295 10.15 10.92 11.39
CA ARG A 295 9.86 9.51 11.64
C ARG A 295 10.14 8.71 10.39
N THR A 296 10.95 7.67 10.51
CA THR A 296 11.15 6.66 9.48
C THR A 296 10.80 5.30 10.07
N PHE A 297 9.87 4.59 9.45
CA PHE A 297 9.50 3.24 9.83
C PHE A 297 10.69 2.30 9.60
N ALA A 298 11.13 1.63 10.67
CA ALA A 298 12.37 0.85 10.65
C ALA A 298 12.17 -0.64 10.89
N GLY A 299 11.02 -1.02 11.45
CA GLY A 299 10.71 -2.42 11.69
C GLY A 299 9.38 -2.61 12.41
N TYR A 300 8.90 -3.83 12.41
CA TYR A 300 7.66 -4.21 13.10
C TYR A 300 7.65 -5.69 13.47
N ALA A 301 6.70 -6.02 14.33
CA ALA A 301 6.32 -7.40 14.59
C ALA A 301 4.84 -7.46 15.00
N LYS A 302 4.19 -8.56 14.66
CA LYS A 302 2.83 -8.85 15.13
C LYS A 302 2.90 -9.90 16.24
N THR A 303 2.16 -9.67 17.34
CA THR A 303 2.10 -10.64 18.44
C THR A 303 1.37 -11.91 17.99
N LYS A 304 1.64 -13.01 18.68
CA LYS A 304 0.66 -14.09 18.73
C LYS A 304 -0.68 -13.58 19.30
N GLU A 305 -1.70 -14.41 19.28
CA GLU A 305 -2.94 -14.10 19.96
C GLU A 305 -2.72 -14.14 21.47
N LEU A 306 -3.00 -13.01 22.13
CA LEU A 306 -2.80 -12.83 23.57
C LEU A 306 -4.15 -12.86 24.28
N ALA A 307 -4.30 -13.80 25.21
CA ALA A 307 -5.45 -13.81 26.12
C ALA A 307 -5.45 -12.55 27.02
N ALA A 308 -6.59 -12.28 27.67
CA ALA A 308 -6.70 -11.18 28.64
C ALA A 308 -5.60 -11.27 29.71
N ASN A 309 -4.87 -10.18 29.94
CA ASN A 309 -3.70 -10.06 30.82
C ASN A 309 -2.44 -10.86 30.42
N GLU A 310 -2.45 -11.56 29.29
CA GLU A 310 -1.25 -12.21 28.75
C GLU A 310 -0.26 -11.18 28.18
N SER A 311 1.02 -11.54 28.20
CA SER A 311 2.11 -10.70 27.66
C SER A 311 3.03 -11.50 26.76
N GLU A 312 3.64 -10.81 25.80
CA GLU A 312 4.66 -11.35 24.92
C GLU A 312 5.85 -10.40 24.84
N ASN A 313 7.06 -10.98 24.82
CA ASN A 313 8.30 -10.24 24.59
C ASN A 313 8.81 -10.54 23.19
N ILE A 314 9.10 -9.51 22.40
CA ILE A 314 9.53 -9.62 21.02
C ILE A 314 10.80 -8.81 20.81
N SER A 315 11.82 -9.41 20.20
CA SER A 315 13.01 -8.70 19.72
C SER A 315 12.86 -8.39 18.25
N ILE A 316 12.94 -7.10 17.88
CA ILE A 316 12.78 -6.61 16.51
C ILE A 316 14.13 -6.08 16.04
N SER A 317 14.63 -6.62 14.93
CA SER A 317 15.83 -6.13 14.26
C SER A 317 15.46 -5.11 13.19
N CYS A 318 16.02 -3.91 13.30
CA CYS A 318 15.81 -2.80 12.38
C CYS A 318 17.08 -2.58 11.55
N PRO A 319 17.13 -3.00 10.29
CA PRO A 319 18.29 -2.77 9.42
C PRO A 319 18.57 -1.27 9.26
N LYS A 320 19.85 -0.88 9.40
CA LYS A 320 20.25 0.52 9.23
C LYS A 320 19.99 1.07 7.83
N SER A 321 19.95 0.22 6.82
CA SER A 321 19.56 0.57 5.46
C SER A 321 18.13 1.13 5.35
N TYR A 322 17.21 0.78 6.27
CA TYR A 322 15.82 1.25 6.23
C TYR A 322 15.65 2.72 6.61
N PHE A 323 16.63 3.28 7.34
CA PHE A 323 16.61 4.69 7.74
C PHE A 323 17.86 5.46 7.30
N ALA A 324 18.63 4.92 6.35
CA ALA A 324 19.68 5.64 5.65
C ALA A 324 19.09 6.69 4.70
N SER A 325 19.83 7.78 4.48
CA SER A 325 19.46 8.84 3.56
C SER A 325 20.29 8.76 2.29
N TYR A 326 19.68 9.07 1.15
CA TYR A 326 20.39 9.08 -0.13
C TYR A 326 20.99 10.47 -0.40
N ASP A 327 22.29 10.53 -0.62
CA ASP A 327 23.00 11.76 -1.00
C ASP A 327 23.14 11.86 -2.51
N ASP A 328 22.13 12.42 -3.17
CA ASP A 328 22.11 12.59 -4.62
C ASP A 328 23.03 13.74 -5.09
N ALA A 329 23.23 14.74 -4.25
CA ALA A 329 24.06 15.92 -4.56
C ALA A 329 25.55 15.75 -4.22
N GLY A 330 25.89 14.78 -3.35
CA GLY A 330 27.25 14.59 -2.84
C GLY A 330 27.64 15.58 -1.75
N ILE A 331 26.66 16.16 -1.03
CA ILE A 331 26.95 17.17 0.01
C ILE A 331 27.62 16.59 1.27
N THR A 332 27.53 15.27 1.46
CA THR A 332 28.27 14.55 2.49
C THR A 332 29.68 14.16 2.05
N GLY A 333 30.00 14.29 0.77
CA GLY A 333 31.23 13.83 0.13
C GLY A 333 31.07 12.46 -0.57
N HIS A 334 29.86 11.87 -0.57
CA HIS A 334 29.57 10.56 -1.14
C HIS A 334 28.34 10.64 -2.08
N LYS A 335 28.54 11.24 -3.26
CA LYS A 335 27.44 11.36 -4.25
C LYS A 335 26.90 9.97 -4.62
N SER A 336 25.59 9.89 -4.76
CA SER A 336 24.85 8.67 -5.12
C SER A 336 25.03 7.53 -4.10
N ALA A 337 25.14 7.85 -2.82
CA ALA A 337 25.29 6.87 -1.76
C ALA A 337 24.14 6.94 -0.74
N PHE A 338 23.74 5.79 -0.21
CA PHE A 338 22.96 5.74 1.03
C PHE A 338 23.90 5.88 2.23
N VAL A 339 23.63 6.86 3.08
CA VAL A 339 24.49 7.21 4.21
C VAL A 339 23.69 7.36 5.51
N LEU A 340 24.37 7.14 6.63
CA LEU A 340 23.96 7.60 7.95
C LEU A 340 24.87 8.76 8.34
N GLU A 341 24.30 9.94 8.54
CA GLU A 341 25.06 11.09 9.04
C GLU A 341 25.36 10.90 10.54
N ALA A 342 26.49 11.41 10.98
CA ALA A 342 26.87 11.34 12.39
C ALA A 342 25.90 12.14 13.28
N GLY A 343 25.53 11.58 14.41
CA GLY A 343 24.67 12.24 15.38
C GLY A 343 23.88 11.30 16.27
N GLU A 344 22.92 11.84 16.99
CA GLU A 344 22.02 11.10 17.86
C GLU A 344 20.77 10.68 17.11
N TYR A 345 20.45 9.38 17.14
CA TYR A 345 19.28 8.75 16.55
C TYR A 345 18.34 8.33 17.67
N LYS A 346 17.11 8.83 17.65
CA LYS A 346 16.08 8.47 18.63
C LYS A 346 15.25 7.28 18.13
N VAL A 347 14.89 6.39 19.05
CA VAL A 347 14.11 5.19 18.77
C VAL A 347 12.73 5.34 19.39
N TYR A 348 11.69 5.07 18.59
CA TYR A 348 10.29 5.17 19.02
C TYR A 348 9.58 3.83 18.82
N VAL A 349 8.69 3.49 19.74
CA VAL A 349 7.89 2.26 19.73
C VAL A 349 6.43 2.59 19.99
N GLY A 350 5.55 1.99 19.23
CA GLY A 350 4.11 2.13 19.40
C GLY A 350 3.31 1.22 18.48
N ASN A 351 2.00 1.39 18.42
CA ASN A 351 1.12 0.68 17.48
C ASN A 351 0.63 1.54 16.32
N SER A 352 1.13 2.75 16.23
CA SER A 352 0.97 3.66 15.09
C SER A 352 2.03 4.76 15.17
N VAL A 353 2.30 5.46 14.07
CA VAL A 353 3.29 6.54 14.03
C VAL A 353 2.95 7.66 15.02
N ALA A 354 1.67 7.97 15.20
CA ALA A 354 1.22 9.03 16.11
C ALA A 354 1.28 8.64 17.59
N LYS A 355 1.18 7.33 17.92
CA LYS A 355 1.23 6.82 19.29
C LYS A 355 2.62 6.33 19.69
N ALA A 356 3.59 6.33 18.78
CA ALA A 356 4.94 5.90 19.06
C ALA A 356 5.64 6.83 20.07
N GLN A 357 6.19 6.24 21.13
CA GLN A 357 6.88 6.93 22.21
C GLN A 357 8.38 6.69 22.12
N CYS A 358 9.17 7.73 22.45
CA CYS A 358 10.62 7.60 22.51
C CYS A 358 11.04 6.68 23.66
N ILE A 359 11.76 5.62 23.33
CA ILE A 359 12.25 4.62 24.30
C ILE A 359 13.76 4.74 24.56
N GLY A 360 14.45 5.62 23.86
CA GLY A 360 15.89 5.84 23.97
C GLY A 360 16.50 6.36 22.69
N SER A 361 17.82 6.47 22.71
CA SER A 361 18.60 6.93 21.57
C SER A 361 19.93 6.19 21.49
N PHE A 362 20.62 6.33 20.36
CA PHE A 362 21.99 5.85 20.16
C PHE A 362 22.79 6.86 19.33
N SER A 363 24.10 6.90 19.57
CA SER A 363 25.01 7.68 18.73
C SER A 363 25.45 6.88 17.53
N GLN A 364 25.46 7.50 16.37
CA GLN A 364 25.92 6.94 15.11
C GLN A 364 27.06 7.82 14.57
N GLU A 365 28.18 7.20 14.26
CA GLU A 365 29.21 7.83 13.45
C GLU A 365 28.78 7.87 11.98
N PHE A 366 29.43 8.76 11.17
CA PHE A 366 29.14 8.77 9.73
C PHE A 366 29.46 7.39 9.13
N GLN A 367 28.51 6.86 8.35
CA GLN A 367 28.64 5.54 7.74
C GLN A 367 28.06 5.56 6.33
N VAL A 368 28.81 5.08 5.34
CA VAL A 368 28.27 4.75 4.02
C VAL A 368 27.66 3.35 4.10
N ILE A 369 26.36 3.26 3.89
CA ILE A 369 25.63 1.99 3.87
C ILE A 369 25.81 1.32 2.52
N GLU A 370 25.64 2.09 1.44
CA GLU A 370 25.77 1.58 0.09
C GLU A 370 26.22 2.69 -0.85
N GLN A 371 27.28 2.46 -1.62
CA GLN A 371 27.71 3.37 -2.67
C GLN A 371 27.13 2.89 -4.00
N LEU A 372 26.34 3.73 -4.62
CA LEU A 372 25.74 3.50 -5.92
C LEU A 372 26.37 4.42 -6.98
N GLU A 373 25.86 4.30 -8.20
CA GLU A 373 26.20 5.16 -9.31
C GLU A 373 25.02 6.05 -9.69
N GLU A 374 25.31 7.26 -10.15
CA GLU A 374 24.27 8.13 -10.67
C GLU A 374 23.64 7.50 -11.92
N ALA A 375 22.32 7.32 -11.91
CA ALA A 375 21.59 6.72 -13.04
C ALA A 375 20.40 7.58 -13.50
N LEU A 376 19.43 7.80 -12.63
CA LEU A 376 18.14 8.41 -12.94
C LEU A 376 18.00 9.84 -12.40
N ALA A 377 19.11 10.56 -12.24
CA ALA A 377 19.07 11.96 -11.80
C ALA A 377 18.27 12.84 -12.80
N PRO A 378 17.58 13.89 -12.32
CA PRO A 378 16.81 14.81 -13.15
C PRO A 378 17.65 15.45 -14.24
N ILE A 379 17.02 15.72 -15.39
CA ILE A 379 17.63 16.42 -16.54
C ILE A 379 17.11 17.85 -16.70
N GLU A 380 16.02 18.18 -16.02
CA GLU A 380 15.41 19.51 -16.00
C GLU A 380 15.37 20.05 -14.58
N GLU A 381 15.53 21.36 -14.42
CA GLU A 381 15.46 22.01 -13.11
C GLU A 381 14.02 22.03 -12.60
N PHE A 382 13.82 21.59 -11.36
CA PHE A 382 12.64 21.83 -10.56
C PHE A 382 13.01 21.92 -9.08
N GLU A 383 12.06 22.26 -8.23
CA GLU A 383 12.26 22.34 -6.80
C GLU A 383 11.54 21.16 -6.13
N ARG A 384 12.20 20.57 -5.13
CA ARG A 384 11.63 19.53 -4.26
C ARG A 384 11.47 20.00 -2.83
N MET A 385 10.61 19.37 -2.07
CA MET A 385 10.38 19.67 -0.67
C MET A 385 11.62 19.39 0.17
N HIS A 386 11.88 20.28 1.12
CA HIS A 386 12.97 20.17 2.10
C HIS A 386 12.52 20.72 3.46
N PRO A 387 12.78 20.03 4.60
CA PRO A 387 12.35 20.50 5.92
C PRO A 387 13.16 21.71 6.36
N VAL A 388 12.47 22.71 6.88
CA VAL A 388 13.06 23.93 7.44
C VAL A 388 12.67 24.02 8.91
N SER A 389 13.66 24.16 9.80
CA SER A 389 13.41 24.32 11.24
C SER A 389 12.78 25.70 11.52
N GLU A 390 11.68 25.75 12.27
CA GLU A 390 11.06 27.02 12.70
C GLU A 390 11.91 27.78 13.74
N ASN A 391 12.95 27.16 14.30
CA ASN A 391 13.80 27.69 15.37
C ASN A 391 15.14 28.26 14.90
N ILE A 392 15.37 28.47 13.62
CA ILE A 392 16.60 29.13 13.16
C ILE A 392 16.42 30.65 13.24
N GLU A 393 16.80 31.25 14.39
CA GLU A 393 17.40 32.59 14.38
C GLU A 393 18.54 32.57 13.37
N GLU A 394 18.53 33.52 12.42
CA GLU A 394 19.49 33.70 11.35
C GLU A 394 20.93 33.41 11.78
N GLN A 395 21.44 32.20 11.61
CA GLN A 395 22.85 31.95 11.48
C GLN A 395 23.19 32.13 10.00
N THR A 396 23.59 33.35 9.68
CA THR A 396 24.24 33.70 8.41
C THR A 396 25.43 32.78 8.21
N VAL A 397 25.28 31.77 7.37
CA VAL A 397 26.40 31.05 6.80
C VAL A 397 26.99 31.96 5.70
N GLU A 398 27.99 32.76 6.11
CA GLU A 398 28.92 33.34 5.13
C GLU A 398 29.69 32.17 4.50
N ASN A 399 29.25 31.70 3.33
CA ASN A 399 30.16 31.32 2.25
C ASN A 399 29.43 30.83 1.01
N SER A 400 29.80 31.46 -0.10
CA SER A 400 29.53 31.19 -1.51
C SER A 400 28.17 31.67 -2.08
N ASN A 401 28.29 32.76 -2.79
CA ASN A 401 27.44 33.33 -3.83
C ASN A 401 26.42 32.37 -4.47
N GLU A 402 25.19 32.42 -3.97
CA GLU A 402 23.99 32.38 -4.78
C GLU A 402 22.80 32.65 -3.83
N ASN A 403 22.01 33.67 -4.17
CA ASN A 403 20.86 34.12 -3.41
C ASN A 403 19.75 33.06 -3.43
N ILE A 404 19.52 32.42 -2.30
CA ILE A 404 18.29 31.67 -2.05
C ILE A 404 17.28 32.68 -1.47
N GLU A 405 16.31 33.11 -2.27
CA GLU A 405 15.15 33.84 -1.77
C GLU A 405 14.21 32.84 -1.07
N ILE A 406 14.23 32.84 0.24
CA ILE A 406 13.24 32.13 1.05
C ILE A 406 11.97 33.00 1.08
N GLN A 407 10.93 32.58 0.37
CA GLN A 407 9.60 33.18 0.54
C GLN A 407 9.02 32.68 1.86
N SER A 408 8.92 33.59 2.83
CA SER A 408 8.31 33.32 4.12
C SER A 408 6.80 33.10 3.98
N ALA A 409 6.32 31.89 4.29
CA ALA A 409 4.91 31.62 4.49
C ALA A 409 4.37 32.38 5.71
N GLU A 410 3.17 32.94 5.59
CA GLU A 410 2.49 33.72 6.61
C GLU A 410 2.30 32.93 7.91
N LYS A 411 2.72 33.52 9.03
CA LYS A 411 2.49 33.00 10.39
C LYS A 411 1.01 33.06 10.73
N ASN A 412 0.33 31.91 10.68
CA ASN A 412 -0.94 31.74 11.39
C ASN A 412 -1.10 30.32 11.92
N GLN A 413 -1.29 30.21 13.23
CA GLN A 413 -1.56 29.05 14.07
C GLN A 413 -0.32 28.18 14.44
N LYS A 414 -0.22 27.88 15.74
CA LYS A 414 0.79 26.99 16.31
C LYS A 414 0.72 25.61 15.64
N ASN A 415 1.62 25.36 14.70
CA ASN A 415 1.89 24.01 14.22
C ASN A 415 2.49 23.20 15.37
N SER A 416 1.97 21.99 15.57
CA SER A 416 2.52 21.04 16.53
C SER A 416 3.83 20.40 16.02
N CYS A 417 4.26 20.71 14.81
CA CYS A 417 5.45 20.19 14.15
C CYS A 417 6.66 21.09 14.41
N GLU A 418 7.85 20.47 14.54
CA GLU A 418 9.13 21.16 14.72
C GLU A 418 9.64 21.79 13.41
N TYR A 419 9.14 21.36 12.27
CA TYR A 419 9.56 21.77 10.94
C TYR A 419 8.36 22.22 10.09
N SER A 420 8.64 23.14 9.17
CA SER A 420 7.81 23.45 8.01
C SER A 420 8.48 22.92 6.75
N MET A 421 7.75 22.86 5.63
CA MET A 421 8.34 22.54 4.34
C MET A 421 8.73 23.79 3.58
N GLY A 422 10.02 23.89 3.25
CA GLY A 422 10.57 24.75 2.22
C GLY A 422 10.83 23.96 0.94
N PHE A 423 11.58 24.59 0.02
CA PHE A 423 11.93 23.98 -1.26
C PHE A 423 13.42 24.16 -1.53
N GLU A 424 14.02 23.19 -2.20
CA GLU A 424 15.39 23.26 -2.71
C GLU A 424 15.43 22.81 -4.19
N LYS A 425 16.42 23.31 -4.94
CA LYS A 425 16.63 22.84 -6.31
C LYS A 425 17.15 21.41 -6.30
N VAL A 426 16.60 20.57 -7.19
CA VAL A 426 17.10 19.20 -7.37
C VAL A 426 18.48 19.23 -8.04
N PRO A 427 19.41 18.32 -7.64
CA PRO A 427 20.68 18.17 -8.37
C PRO A 427 20.42 17.55 -9.74
N LEU A 428 21.00 18.16 -10.77
CA LEU A 428 20.87 17.67 -12.13
C LEU A 428 21.87 16.55 -12.41
N ARG A 429 21.54 15.72 -13.40
CA ARG A 429 22.41 14.66 -13.89
C ARG A 429 23.74 15.22 -14.38
N THR A 430 24.83 14.60 -13.96
CA THR A 430 26.20 14.99 -14.30
C THR A 430 26.91 14.00 -15.21
N ILE A 431 26.32 12.84 -15.48
CA ILE A 431 26.88 11.80 -16.35
C ILE A 431 26.15 11.75 -17.69
N SER A 432 26.84 11.31 -18.72
CA SER A 432 26.26 10.90 -19.99
C SER A 432 25.88 9.42 -19.89
N LEU A 433 24.59 9.11 -20.05
CA LEU A 433 24.13 7.72 -20.07
C LEU A 433 24.65 6.95 -21.29
N SER A 434 24.80 7.62 -22.44
CA SER A 434 25.37 7.00 -23.63
C SER A 434 26.83 6.59 -23.44
N ASP A 435 27.65 7.48 -22.84
CA ASP A 435 29.05 7.19 -22.57
C ASP A 435 29.20 6.05 -21.56
N ARG A 436 28.33 6.04 -20.54
CA ARG A 436 28.29 4.95 -19.56
C ARG A 436 27.92 3.61 -20.22
N ILE A 437 26.84 3.59 -21.03
CA ILE A 437 26.45 2.38 -21.77
C ILE A 437 27.61 1.90 -22.66
N GLU A 438 28.26 2.82 -23.37
CA GLU A 438 29.39 2.47 -24.24
C GLU A 438 30.59 1.91 -23.44
N SER A 439 30.90 2.52 -22.28
CA SER A 439 32.02 2.07 -21.43
C SER A 439 31.77 0.72 -20.75
N GLU A 440 30.50 0.38 -20.52
CA GLU A 440 30.09 -0.87 -19.82
C GLU A 440 29.56 -1.94 -20.79
N MET A 441 29.65 -1.68 -22.11
CA MET A 441 29.26 -2.71 -23.09
C MET A 441 30.11 -3.97 -22.90
N PRO A 442 29.48 -5.15 -22.78
CA PRO A 442 30.19 -6.41 -22.70
C PRO A 442 31.00 -6.67 -23.99
N GLU A 443 32.03 -7.48 -23.89
CA GLU A 443 32.75 -7.94 -25.07
C GLU A 443 31.80 -8.70 -26.00
N GLU A 444 31.99 -8.51 -27.31
CA GLU A 444 31.19 -9.17 -28.32
C GLU A 444 31.44 -10.70 -28.31
N ILE A 445 30.38 -11.46 -28.14
CA ILE A 445 30.42 -12.93 -28.30
C ILE A 445 30.22 -13.25 -29.79
N LEU A 446 31.27 -13.75 -30.41
CA LEU A 446 31.22 -14.06 -31.84
C LEU A 446 30.37 -15.31 -32.11
N PHE A 447 29.58 -15.26 -33.17
CA PHE A 447 28.81 -16.41 -33.63
C PHE A 447 29.73 -17.54 -34.13
N THR A 448 29.64 -18.70 -33.52
CA THR A 448 30.44 -19.89 -33.88
C THR A 448 29.67 -20.89 -34.74
N GLY A 449 28.35 -20.75 -34.80
CA GLY A 449 27.45 -21.79 -35.33
C GLY A 449 27.20 -22.90 -34.31
N ASP A 450 26.35 -23.84 -34.71
CA ASP A 450 25.95 -24.95 -33.85
C ASP A 450 27.10 -25.96 -33.63
N GLU A 451 27.64 -25.96 -32.44
CA GLU A 451 28.70 -26.92 -32.00
C GLU A 451 28.13 -28.14 -31.29
N GLY A 452 26.80 -28.27 -31.19
CA GLY A 452 26.10 -29.40 -30.59
C GLY A 452 25.97 -29.36 -29.09
N TYR A 453 26.28 -28.22 -28.45
CA TYR A 453 26.07 -28.04 -27.01
C TYR A 453 24.64 -27.57 -26.70
N SER A 454 24.19 -27.94 -25.53
CA SER A 454 22.89 -27.57 -24.99
C SER A 454 23.04 -26.76 -23.69
N LEU A 455 21.99 -26.07 -23.26
CA LEU A 455 21.96 -25.37 -21.96
C LEU A 455 22.27 -26.32 -20.79
N LYS A 456 21.96 -27.62 -20.93
CA LYS A 456 22.33 -28.64 -19.94
C LYS A 456 23.85 -28.84 -19.83
N ASP A 457 24.60 -28.64 -20.91
CA ASP A 457 26.07 -28.72 -20.88
C ASP A 457 26.67 -27.59 -20.07
N VAL A 458 26.07 -26.39 -20.12
CA VAL A 458 26.40 -25.23 -19.24
C VAL A 458 26.09 -25.58 -17.78
N ALA A 459 24.90 -26.08 -17.50
CA ALA A 459 24.48 -26.46 -16.15
C ALA A 459 25.38 -27.52 -15.52
N ASN A 460 25.95 -28.39 -16.34
CA ASN A 460 26.89 -29.43 -15.91
C ASN A 460 28.37 -28.96 -15.86
N GLY A 461 28.64 -27.70 -16.17
CA GLY A 461 29.99 -27.13 -16.19
C GLY A 461 30.91 -27.66 -17.31
N LYS A 462 30.33 -28.21 -18.36
CA LYS A 462 31.11 -28.74 -19.51
C LYS A 462 31.60 -27.61 -20.41
N ILE A 463 30.83 -26.54 -20.55
CA ILE A 463 31.14 -25.30 -21.25
C ILE A 463 30.68 -24.13 -20.41
N ASP A 464 31.18 -22.94 -20.68
CA ASP A 464 30.67 -21.69 -20.12
C ASP A 464 29.46 -21.16 -20.88
N ILE A 465 28.83 -20.12 -20.34
CA ILE A 465 27.63 -19.51 -20.92
C ILE A 465 27.95 -18.77 -22.24
N ASP A 466 29.13 -18.19 -22.36
CA ASP A 466 29.54 -17.42 -23.54
C ASP A 466 29.76 -18.35 -24.74
N THR A 467 30.40 -19.48 -24.54
CA THR A 467 30.51 -20.55 -25.55
C THR A 467 29.12 -21.03 -25.99
N PHE A 468 28.18 -21.17 -25.06
CA PHE A 468 26.82 -21.57 -25.40
C PHE A 468 26.10 -20.47 -26.22
N ILE A 469 26.21 -19.20 -25.81
CA ILE A 469 25.58 -18.06 -26.51
C ILE A 469 26.15 -17.92 -27.92
N GLY A 470 27.44 -18.14 -28.08
CA GLY A 470 28.10 -18.08 -29.41
C GLY A 470 27.52 -19.03 -30.45
N GLN A 471 26.81 -20.10 -30.05
CA GLN A 471 26.11 -21.01 -30.98
C GLN A 471 24.75 -20.48 -31.47
N LEU A 472 24.17 -19.50 -30.75
CA LEU A 472 22.83 -18.96 -31.06
C LEU A 472 22.94 -17.96 -32.19
N SER A 473 22.07 -18.08 -33.19
CA SER A 473 21.97 -17.09 -34.26
C SER A 473 21.32 -15.80 -33.75
N ASP A 474 21.50 -14.70 -34.47
CA ASP A 474 20.83 -13.44 -34.19
C ASP A 474 19.30 -13.60 -34.13
N GLU A 475 18.72 -14.49 -34.95
CA GLU A 475 17.30 -14.80 -34.92
C GLU A 475 16.90 -15.50 -33.61
N ASP A 476 17.72 -16.44 -33.11
CA ASP A 476 17.51 -17.13 -31.83
C ASP A 476 17.59 -16.13 -30.66
N LEU A 477 18.60 -15.25 -30.66
CA LEU A 477 18.77 -14.21 -29.64
C LEU A 477 17.61 -13.21 -29.66
N MET A 478 17.17 -12.74 -30.83
CA MET A 478 16.00 -11.88 -30.95
C MET A 478 14.72 -12.56 -30.45
N CYS A 479 14.54 -13.86 -30.72
CA CYS A 479 13.39 -14.62 -30.21
C CYS A 479 13.41 -14.75 -28.68
N LEU A 480 14.59 -14.97 -28.08
CA LEU A 480 14.74 -14.99 -26.61
C LEU A 480 14.38 -13.66 -25.98
N MET A 481 14.89 -12.56 -26.55
CA MET A 481 14.63 -11.20 -26.01
C MET A 481 13.18 -10.77 -26.17
N ARG A 482 12.57 -11.07 -27.29
CA ARG A 482 11.19 -10.69 -27.58
C ARG A 482 10.17 -11.54 -26.82
N GLY A 483 10.39 -12.86 -26.73
CA GLY A 483 9.41 -13.82 -26.22
C GLY A 483 8.14 -13.88 -27.06
N GLU A 484 7.05 -14.24 -26.42
CA GLU A 484 5.69 -14.29 -26.97
C GLU A 484 4.74 -13.50 -26.05
N GLY A 485 3.74 -12.88 -26.66
CA GLY A 485 2.73 -12.11 -25.94
C GLY A 485 1.60 -12.97 -25.38
N MET A 486 0.56 -12.27 -24.96
CA MET A 486 -0.64 -12.84 -24.35
C MET A 486 -1.32 -13.89 -25.26
N CYS A 487 -1.74 -14.98 -24.66
CA CYS A 487 -2.49 -16.06 -25.31
C CYS A 487 -1.75 -16.74 -26.48
N SER A 488 -0.41 -16.78 -26.47
CA SER A 488 0.35 -17.51 -27.47
C SER A 488 -0.07 -18.97 -27.53
N MET A 489 -0.23 -19.48 -28.77
CA MET A 489 -0.56 -20.91 -29.01
C MET A 489 0.64 -21.84 -28.81
N LYS A 490 1.85 -21.30 -28.59
CA LYS A 490 3.08 -22.09 -28.40
C LYS A 490 3.24 -22.61 -26.98
N VAL A 491 2.44 -22.10 -26.05
CA VAL A 491 2.52 -22.42 -24.61
C VAL A 491 1.13 -22.69 -24.03
N THR A 492 1.04 -22.82 -22.72
CA THR A 492 -0.22 -23.03 -22.02
C THR A 492 -1.25 -21.95 -22.39
N PRO A 493 -2.46 -22.31 -22.84
CA PRO A 493 -3.48 -21.35 -23.18
C PRO A 493 -3.80 -20.38 -22.05
N GLY A 494 -3.98 -19.11 -22.38
CA GLY A 494 -4.38 -18.06 -21.45
C GLY A 494 -3.27 -17.48 -20.59
N THR A 495 -1.99 -17.83 -20.83
CA THR A 495 -0.85 -17.18 -20.17
C THR A 495 -0.66 -15.74 -20.66
N ALA A 496 -0.13 -14.88 -19.79
CA ALA A 496 0.12 -13.47 -20.10
C ALA A 496 1.30 -13.29 -21.04
N ALA A 497 2.35 -14.10 -20.88
CA ALA A 497 3.53 -14.07 -21.73
C ALA A 497 4.26 -15.41 -21.67
N ALA A 498 5.22 -15.60 -22.57
CA ALA A 498 6.15 -16.72 -22.53
C ALA A 498 7.50 -16.30 -23.11
N PHE A 499 8.56 -16.98 -22.68
CA PHE A 499 9.91 -16.75 -23.19
C PHE A 499 10.73 -18.04 -23.16
N GLY A 500 11.96 -17.98 -23.69
CA GLY A 500 12.84 -19.15 -23.76
C GLY A 500 12.64 -19.99 -25.02
N GLY A 501 12.53 -21.31 -24.87
CA GLY A 501 12.47 -22.29 -25.94
C GLY A 501 11.19 -22.31 -26.77
N LEU A 502 10.84 -21.19 -27.38
CA LEU A 502 9.58 -20.98 -28.13
C LEU A 502 9.72 -21.21 -29.64
N THR A 503 10.90 -21.60 -30.10
CA THR A 503 11.17 -21.99 -31.49
C THR A 503 11.82 -23.37 -31.53
N PRO A 504 11.69 -24.11 -32.65
CA PRO A 504 12.37 -25.43 -32.79
C PRO A 504 13.89 -25.34 -32.62
N SER A 505 14.51 -24.21 -33.01
CA SER A 505 15.96 -23.99 -32.82
C SER A 505 16.30 -23.87 -31.33
N LEU A 506 15.61 -23.01 -30.59
CA LEU A 506 15.84 -22.79 -29.15
C LEU A 506 15.53 -24.05 -28.32
N GLU A 507 14.48 -24.79 -28.69
CA GLU A 507 14.17 -26.09 -28.06
C GLU A 507 15.29 -27.10 -28.27
N ARG A 508 15.89 -27.17 -29.47
CA ARG A 508 17.03 -28.02 -29.78
C ARG A 508 18.26 -27.73 -28.92
N PHE A 509 18.50 -26.47 -28.59
CA PHE A 509 19.54 -26.06 -27.65
C PHE A 509 19.20 -26.40 -26.18
N GLY A 510 18.05 -27.02 -25.92
CA GLY A 510 17.63 -27.40 -24.57
C GLY A 510 17.19 -26.23 -23.70
N ILE A 511 16.81 -25.11 -24.30
CA ILE A 511 16.26 -23.98 -23.61
C ILE A 511 14.78 -24.27 -23.31
N PRO A 512 14.35 -24.27 -22.04
CA PRO A 512 12.95 -24.54 -21.70
C PRO A 512 12.05 -23.35 -22.08
N ALA A 513 10.82 -23.64 -22.50
CA ALA A 513 9.78 -22.62 -22.57
C ALA A 513 9.26 -22.31 -21.16
N LEU A 514 9.23 -21.04 -20.81
CA LEU A 514 8.73 -20.54 -19.54
C LEU A 514 7.47 -19.72 -19.79
N CYS A 515 6.44 -19.91 -18.96
CA CYS A 515 5.19 -19.19 -19.02
C CYS A 515 5.08 -18.18 -17.86
N CYS A 516 4.59 -16.99 -18.16
CA CYS A 516 4.25 -15.99 -17.17
C CYS A 516 2.72 -15.91 -17.05
N ALA A 517 2.21 -16.06 -15.85
CA ALA A 517 0.83 -15.76 -15.55
C ALA A 517 0.69 -14.31 -15.09
N ASP A 518 -0.43 -13.71 -15.39
CA ASP A 518 -0.83 -12.43 -14.84
C ASP A 518 -1.53 -12.62 -13.48
N GLY A 519 -1.67 -11.56 -12.71
CA GLY A 519 -2.47 -11.49 -11.49
C GLY A 519 -1.66 -11.50 -10.19
N PRO A 520 -1.35 -10.32 -9.60
CA PRO A 520 -0.66 -10.20 -8.31
C PRO A 520 -1.49 -10.70 -7.11
N SER A 521 -2.82 -10.74 -7.24
CA SER A 521 -3.71 -11.28 -6.20
C SER A 521 -4.21 -12.71 -6.49
N GLY A 522 -3.61 -13.37 -7.48
CA GLY A 522 -3.95 -14.74 -7.89
C GLY A 522 -3.71 -14.95 -9.38
N ILE A 523 -3.51 -16.20 -9.78
CA ILE A 523 -3.19 -16.54 -11.17
C ILE A 523 -4.38 -16.22 -12.08
N ARG A 524 -4.20 -15.26 -13.00
CA ARG A 524 -5.15 -14.96 -14.05
C ARG A 524 -4.83 -15.78 -15.31
N MET A 525 -5.83 -16.52 -15.79
CA MET A 525 -5.74 -17.28 -17.02
C MET A 525 -6.89 -16.90 -17.95
N ASP A 526 -6.59 -16.26 -19.08
CA ASP A 526 -7.59 -15.76 -20.02
C ASP A 526 -8.38 -16.86 -20.75
N CYS A 527 -7.93 -18.11 -20.65
CA CYS A 527 -8.68 -19.28 -21.13
C CYS A 527 -9.80 -19.73 -20.18
N GLY A 528 -10.03 -19.05 -19.06
CA GLY A 528 -11.08 -19.38 -18.09
C GLY A 528 -10.70 -20.42 -17.05
N THR A 529 -9.45 -20.88 -17.00
CA THR A 529 -8.95 -21.77 -15.92
C THR A 529 -9.17 -21.10 -14.57
N LYS A 530 -9.68 -21.88 -13.60
CA LYS A 530 -10.00 -21.39 -12.25
C LYS A 530 -8.76 -21.33 -11.37
N ALA A 531 -8.65 -20.26 -10.60
CA ALA A 531 -7.61 -20.06 -9.61
C ALA A 531 -8.18 -19.42 -8.33
N PHE A 532 -7.37 -19.37 -7.28
CA PHE A 532 -7.70 -18.61 -6.07
C PHE A 532 -7.49 -17.12 -6.32
N LEU A 533 -8.39 -16.31 -5.75
CA LEU A 533 -8.22 -14.88 -5.64
C LEU A 533 -7.98 -14.52 -4.17
N LEU A 534 -6.77 -14.10 -3.88
CA LEU A 534 -6.37 -13.58 -2.58
C LEU A 534 -6.88 -12.14 -2.38
N PRO A 535 -6.87 -11.64 -1.16
CA PRO A 535 -7.08 -10.21 -0.90
C PRO A 535 -6.06 -9.35 -1.66
N ILE A 536 -6.43 -8.09 -1.95
CA ILE A 536 -5.50 -7.14 -2.59
C ILE A 536 -4.28 -6.86 -1.70
N GLY A 537 -3.17 -6.46 -2.32
CA GLY A 537 -1.91 -6.20 -1.63
C GLY A 537 -2.02 -5.21 -0.47
N THR A 538 -2.88 -4.18 -0.58
CA THR A 538 -3.15 -3.23 0.52
C THR A 538 -3.71 -3.93 1.76
N LEU A 539 -4.67 -4.85 1.58
CA LEU A 539 -5.24 -5.61 2.70
C LEU A 539 -4.21 -6.59 3.29
N LEU A 540 -3.42 -7.25 2.44
CA LEU A 540 -2.33 -8.11 2.89
C LEU A 540 -1.29 -7.32 3.69
N GLY A 541 -0.86 -6.15 3.19
CA GLY A 541 0.04 -5.24 3.90
C GLY A 541 -0.54 -4.75 5.22
N ALA A 542 -1.85 -4.46 5.29
CA ALA A 542 -2.54 -4.05 6.50
C ALA A 542 -2.55 -5.11 7.60
N THR A 543 -2.24 -6.37 7.28
CA THR A 543 -2.08 -7.43 8.30
C THR A 543 -0.82 -7.24 9.13
N PHE A 544 0.24 -6.62 8.61
CA PHE A 544 1.57 -6.54 9.23
C PHE A 544 2.05 -7.92 9.71
N ASN A 545 1.88 -8.94 8.88
CA ASN A 545 2.15 -10.34 9.22
C ASN A 545 2.88 -11.06 8.08
N ASP A 546 4.21 -11.03 8.13
CA ASP A 546 5.08 -11.63 7.10
C ASP A 546 4.93 -13.15 7.04
N GLU A 547 4.71 -13.80 8.19
CA GLU A 547 4.52 -15.25 8.27
C GLU A 547 3.26 -15.68 7.48
N LEU A 548 2.14 -15.00 7.72
CA LEU A 548 0.90 -15.23 6.97
C LEU A 548 1.08 -15.01 5.47
N ILE A 549 1.78 -13.93 5.10
CA ILE A 549 2.03 -13.62 3.68
C ILE A 549 2.93 -14.71 3.07
N GLY A 550 3.98 -15.11 3.77
CA GLY A 550 4.87 -16.19 3.32
C GLY A 550 4.18 -17.56 3.19
N GLU A 551 3.13 -17.83 3.97
CA GLU A 551 2.31 -19.04 3.84
C GLU A 551 1.35 -18.98 2.63
N LEU A 552 0.94 -17.77 2.21
CA LEU A 552 0.02 -17.57 1.09
C LEU A 552 0.71 -17.64 -0.28
N PHE A 553 2.01 -17.31 -0.35
CA PHE A 553 2.82 -17.28 -1.58
C PHE A 553 3.99 -18.26 -1.54
#